data_2b4e7e93b9681066001597eba5deb42a
#
_entry.id   2b4e7e93b9681066001597eba5deb42a
#
_cell.length_a   1.000
_cell.length_b   1.000
_cell.length_c   1.000
_cell.angle_alpha   90.00
_cell.angle_beta   90.00
_cell.angle_gamma   90.00
#
_symmetry.space_group_name_H-M   'P 1'
#
loop_
_entity.id
_entity.type
_entity.pdbx_description
1 polymer ?
#
loop_
_entity_poly.entity_id
_entity_poly.type
_entity_poly.pdbx_seq_one_letter_code
_entity_poly.pdbx_strand_id
1 'polypeptide(L)'
;CPDNWTRAGGCVPFVSYQPEETGQAAFERAYAINPQAALRSTSFGSFQVIPFKELSYLSENPEQFLTKFREDPLALSYELLEARLTTPSNGVDMISAAKSGDWTAFAVGYNGTQQAKHSYDAKLQATYNLILDQGCFPSVSVA
;
A
#
# COMPACT_ATOMS: atom_id res chain seq x y z
N CYS A 1 -20.48 -6.12 13.91
CA CYS A 1 -20.85 -7.07 12.85
C CYS A 1 -19.65 -7.98 12.57
N PRO A 2 -19.68 -9.28 12.95
CA PRO A 2 -18.52 -10.19 12.74
C PRO A 2 -18.13 -10.32 11.27
N ASP A 3 -19.10 -10.36 10.37
CA ASP A 3 -18.93 -10.57 8.93
C ASP A 3 -19.11 -9.29 8.10
N ASN A 4 -19.19 -8.16 8.79
CA ASN A 4 -19.37 -6.85 8.18
C ASN A 4 -18.41 -5.87 8.84
N TRP A 5 -17.97 -4.87 8.12
CA TRP A 5 -17.27 -3.76 8.75
C TRP A 5 -18.19 -2.57 8.87
N THR A 6 -18.10 -1.92 10.02
CA THR A 6 -18.89 -0.74 10.33
C THR A 6 -18.26 0.49 9.67
N ARG A 7 -19.09 1.29 9.09
CA ARG A 7 -18.79 2.63 8.65
C ARG A 7 -19.74 3.59 9.31
N ALA A 8 -19.41 4.86 9.39
CA ALA A 8 -20.22 5.88 10.03
C ALA A 8 -21.72 5.67 9.78
N GLY A 9 -22.41 5.06 10.74
CA GLY A 9 -23.84 4.81 10.72
C GLY A 9 -24.35 3.51 10.11
N GLY A 10 -23.50 2.53 9.78
CA GLY A 10 -24.02 1.27 9.21
C GLY A 10 -23.02 0.14 9.08
N CYS A 11 -23.52 -1.05 8.86
CA CYS A 11 -22.78 -2.22 8.45
C CYS A 11 -22.94 -2.43 6.94
N VAL A 12 -21.82 -2.65 6.24
CA VAL A 12 -21.85 -3.10 4.84
C VAL A 12 -21.40 -4.56 4.76
N PRO A 13 -21.93 -5.34 3.82
CA PRO A 13 -21.50 -6.72 3.65
C PRO A 13 -19.98 -6.80 3.44
N PHE A 14 -19.35 -7.73 4.15
CA PHE A 14 -17.93 -8.02 3.90
C PHE A 14 -17.80 -8.76 2.57
N VAL A 15 -16.97 -8.20 1.70
CA VAL A 15 -16.68 -8.80 0.41
C VAL A 15 -15.40 -9.62 0.54
N SER A 16 -15.53 -10.94 0.62
CA SER A 16 -14.40 -11.86 0.60
C SER A 16 -14.10 -12.35 -0.81
N TYR A 17 -12.89 -12.83 -1.03
CA TYR A 17 -12.57 -13.53 -2.25
C TYR A 17 -13.43 -14.78 -2.43
N GLN A 18 -13.94 -14.96 -3.64
CA GLN A 18 -14.59 -16.21 -4.04
C GLN A 18 -13.52 -17.21 -4.50
N PRO A 19 -13.78 -18.52 -4.41
CA PRO A 19 -12.88 -19.51 -5.00
C PRO A 19 -12.58 -19.18 -6.45
N GLU A 20 -11.31 -19.22 -6.83
CA GLU A 20 -10.82 -18.93 -8.20
C GLU A 20 -11.03 -17.50 -8.72
N GLU A 21 -11.52 -16.58 -7.88
CA GLU A 21 -11.70 -15.18 -8.25
C GLU A 21 -10.36 -14.45 -8.34
N THR A 22 -10.17 -13.67 -9.41
CA THR A 22 -9.02 -12.77 -9.52
C THR A 22 -9.16 -11.57 -8.58
N GLY A 23 -8.03 -10.95 -8.19
CA GLY A 23 -8.07 -9.74 -7.38
C GLY A 23 -8.84 -8.60 -8.05
N GLN A 24 -8.78 -8.51 -9.39
CA GLN A 24 -9.54 -7.53 -10.16
C GLN A 24 -11.05 -7.79 -10.07
N ALA A 25 -11.50 -9.03 -10.26
CA ALA A 25 -12.91 -9.38 -10.18
C ALA A 25 -13.48 -9.13 -8.76
N ALA A 26 -12.72 -9.46 -7.72
CA ALA A 26 -13.08 -9.16 -6.35
C ALA A 26 -13.23 -7.65 -6.11
N PHE A 27 -12.29 -6.86 -6.64
CA PHE A 27 -12.35 -5.40 -6.57
C PHE A 27 -13.59 -4.85 -7.29
N GLU A 28 -13.85 -5.26 -8.52
CA GLU A 28 -15.00 -4.80 -9.32
C GLU A 28 -16.32 -5.09 -8.61
N ARG A 29 -16.44 -6.27 -8.02
CA ARG A 29 -17.61 -6.67 -7.22
C ARG A 29 -17.76 -5.81 -5.96
N ALA A 30 -16.66 -5.56 -5.25
CA ALA A 30 -16.66 -4.69 -4.09
C ALA A 30 -16.98 -3.23 -4.47
N TYR A 31 -16.44 -2.77 -5.59
CA TYR A 31 -16.65 -1.43 -6.12
C TYR A 31 -18.12 -1.19 -6.48
N ALA A 32 -18.80 -2.16 -7.07
CA ALA A 32 -20.23 -2.08 -7.37
C ALA A 32 -21.09 -1.92 -6.10
N ILE A 33 -20.63 -2.41 -4.95
CA ILE A 33 -21.33 -2.28 -3.67
C ILE A 33 -21.06 -0.90 -3.04
N ASN A 34 -19.78 -0.54 -2.93
CA ASN A 34 -19.36 0.75 -2.37
C ASN A 34 -17.98 1.16 -2.90
N PRO A 35 -17.94 2.08 -3.89
CA PRO A 35 -16.71 2.50 -4.54
C PRO A 35 -15.62 2.99 -3.58
N GLN A 36 -15.99 3.88 -2.65
CA GLN A 36 -15.03 4.41 -1.69
C GLN A 36 -14.49 3.36 -0.74
N ALA A 37 -15.34 2.46 -0.27
CA ALA A 37 -14.92 1.39 0.61
C ALA A 37 -14.00 0.41 -0.12
N ALA A 38 -14.30 0.08 -1.37
CA ALA A 38 -13.45 -0.78 -2.20
C ALA A 38 -12.05 -0.19 -2.39
N LEU A 39 -11.94 1.10 -2.77
CA LEU A 39 -10.65 1.77 -2.89
C LEU A 39 -9.85 1.79 -1.58
N ARG A 40 -10.52 2.02 -0.46
CA ARG A 40 -9.88 2.07 0.87
C ARG A 40 -9.47 0.70 1.42
N SER A 41 -9.84 -0.37 0.76
CA SER A 41 -9.59 -1.74 1.20
C SER A 41 -8.74 -2.53 0.21
N THR A 42 -8.39 -1.93 -0.91
CA THR A 42 -7.64 -2.60 -1.97
C THR A 42 -6.29 -1.93 -2.16
N SER A 43 -5.25 -2.74 -2.28
CA SER A 43 -3.92 -2.27 -2.63
C SER A 43 -3.76 -2.16 -4.14
N PHE A 44 -3.09 -1.11 -4.61
CA PHE A 44 -2.93 -0.81 -6.02
C PHE A 44 -1.47 -0.68 -6.43
N GLY A 45 -1.25 -0.97 -7.71
CA GLY A 45 0.01 -0.74 -8.38
C GLY A 45 1.15 -1.66 -7.95
N SER A 46 2.35 -1.36 -8.44
CA SER A 46 3.54 -2.18 -8.24
C SER A 46 3.98 -2.28 -6.78
N PHE A 47 3.65 -1.29 -5.97
CA PHE A 47 4.07 -1.21 -4.56
C PHE A 47 2.97 -1.63 -3.58
N GLN A 48 1.81 -2.05 -4.08
CA GLN A 48 0.67 -2.55 -3.29
C GLN A 48 0.26 -1.57 -2.18
N VAL A 49 0.17 -0.29 -2.50
CA VAL A 49 -0.27 0.76 -1.57
C VAL A 49 -1.79 0.87 -1.58
N ILE A 50 -2.39 0.92 -0.40
CA ILE A 50 -3.82 1.23 -0.27
C ILE A 50 -3.96 2.76 -0.34
N PRO A 51 -4.73 3.32 -1.29
CA PRO A 51 -4.95 4.76 -1.43
C PRO A 51 -5.84 5.26 -0.29
N PHE A 52 -5.27 5.37 0.89
CA PHE A 52 -5.99 5.62 2.11
C PHE A 52 -5.98 7.10 2.49
N LYS A 53 -5.26 7.48 3.52
CA LYS A 53 -5.22 8.84 4.04
C LYS A 53 -4.36 9.78 3.20
N GLU A 54 -3.33 9.21 2.61
CA GLU A 54 -2.25 9.92 1.95
C GLU A 54 -2.73 10.62 0.66
N LEU A 55 -3.67 9.99 -0.04
CA LEU A 55 -4.28 10.56 -1.24
C LEU A 55 -5.79 10.74 -1.04
N SER A 56 -6.17 11.42 0.02
CA SER A 56 -7.58 11.64 0.39
C SER A 56 -8.41 12.22 -0.77
N TYR A 57 -7.82 13.15 -1.54
CA TYR A 57 -8.48 13.76 -2.69
C TYR A 57 -8.83 12.73 -3.79
N LEU A 58 -8.01 11.70 -3.99
CA LEU A 58 -8.31 10.64 -4.96
C LEU A 58 -9.32 9.64 -4.39
N SER A 59 -9.29 9.38 -3.09
CA SER A 59 -10.26 8.49 -2.45
C SER A 59 -11.64 9.12 -2.27
N GLU A 60 -11.73 10.43 -2.34
CA GLU A 60 -12.98 11.18 -2.34
C GLU A 60 -13.70 11.13 -3.70
N ASN A 61 -12.93 10.94 -4.78
CA ASN A 61 -13.46 10.74 -6.13
C ASN A 61 -12.97 9.41 -6.73
N PRO A 62 -13.67 8.29 -6.46
CA PRO A 62 -13.30 6.97 -6.95
C PRO A 62 -13.13 6.87 -8.46
N GLU A 63 -13.96 7.53 -9.23
CA GLU A 63 -13.89 7.51 -10.70
C GLU A 63 -12.59 8.18 -11.21
N GLN A 64 -12.22 9.30 -10.60
CA GLN A 64 -11.00 10.00 -10.96
C GLN A 64 -9.76 9.13 -10.65
N PHE A 65 -9.76 8.43 -9.51
CA PHE A 65 -8.69 7.49 -9.17
C PHE A 65 -8.56 6.39 -10.23
N LEU A 66 -9.67 5.74 -10.58
CA LEU A 66 -9.65 4.66 -11.56
C LEU A 66 -9.26 5.14 -12.96
N THR A 67 -9.66 6.35 -13.34
CA THR A 67 -9.25 6.97 -14.59
C THR A 67 -7.74 7.15 -14.64
N LYS A 68 -7.15 7.79 -13.63
CA LYS A 68 -5.70 7.94 -13.51
C LYS A 68 -4.97 6.59 -13.53
N PHE A 69 -5.48 5.62 -12.79
CA PHE A 69 -4.87 4.29 -12.74
C PHE A 69 -4.88 3.56 -14.09
N ARG A 70 -5.93 3.74 -14.89
CA ARG A 70 -6.03 3.15 -16.23
C ARG A 70 -5.13 3.86 -17.25
N GLU A 71 -5.00 5.18 -17.14
CA GLU A 71 -4.19 6.00 -18.04
C GLU A 71 -2.70 5.77 -17.84
N ASP A 72 -2.23 5.78 -16.60
CA ASP A 72 -0.83 5.51 -16.26
C ASP A 72 -0.71 4.81 -14.90
N PRO A 73 -0.81 3.48 -14.87
CA PRO A 73 -0.73 2.71 -13.62
C PRO A 73 0.65 2.81 -12.95
N LEU A 74 1.70 3.05 -13.72
CA LEU A 74 3.06 3.16 -13.17
C LEU A 74 3.26 4.51 -12.49
N ALA A 75 2.90 5.62 -13.13
CA ALA A 75 2.99 6.94 -12.53
C ALA A 75 2.15 7.02 -11.25
N LEU A 76 0.91 6.52 -11.27
CA LEU A 76 0.09 6.50 -10.06
C LEU A 76 0.68 5.59 -8.96
N SER A 77 1.33 4.47 -9.33
CA SER A 77 2.02 3.64 -8.32
C SER A 77 3.14 4.39 -7.61
N TYR A 78 3.91 5.23 -8.31
CA TYR A 78 4.94 6.07 -7.69
C TYR A 78 4.34 7.19 -6.84
N GLU A 79 3.27 7.84 -7.29
CA GLU A 79 2.54 8.85 -6.50
C GLU A 79 2.03 8.26 -5.18
N LEU A 80 1.45 7.06 -5.23
CA LEU A 80 1.00 6.32 -4.05
C LEU A 80 2.16 5.95 -3.12
N LEU A 81 3.28 5.49 -3.68
CA LEU A 81 4.47 5.15 -2.91
C LEU A 81 5.04 6.38 -2.20
N GLU A 82 5.22 7.49 -2.92
CA GLU A 82 5.72 8.74 -2.35
C GLU A 82 4.84 9.22 -1.21
N ALA A 83 3.53 9.28 -1.42
CA ALA A 83 2.57 9.64 -0.40
C ALA A 83 2.65 8.71 0.83
N ARG A 84 2.81 7.40 0.59
CA ARG A 84 2.95 6.41 1.65
C ARG A 84 4.23 6.61 2.46
N LEU A 85 5.36 6.86 1.81
CA LEU A 85 6.66 7.01 2.46
C LEU A 85 6.80 8.33 3.22
N THR A 86 6.18 9.39 2.72
CA THR A 86 6.23 10.73 3.33
C THR A 86 5.21 10.92 4.46
N THR A 87 4.25 10.02 4.58
CA THR A 87 3.25 10.08 5.66
C THR A 87 3.66 9.16 6.82
N PRO A 88 4.01 9.69 8.00
CA PRO A 88 4.36 8.88 9.15
C PRO A 88 3.23 7.90 9.51
N SER A 89 3.58 6.66 9.77
CA SER A 89 2.64 5.61 10.07
C SER A 89 3.13 4.74 11.22
N ASN A 90 2.25 4.37 12.12
CA ASN A 90 2.58 3.61 13.34
C ASN A 90 3.72 4.25 14.17
N GLY A 91 3.82 5.59 14.15
CA GLY A 91 4.88 6.33 14.82
C GLY A 91 6.25 6.27 14.13
N VAL A 92 6.32 5.77 12.90
CA VAL A 92 7.56 5.62 12.13
C VAL A 92 7.63 6.64 11.00
N ASP A 93 8.75 7.34 10.91
CA ASP A 93 9.21 8.04 9.70
C ASP A 93 9.95 7.02 8.82
N MET A 94 9.28 6.58 7.76
CA MET A 94 9.81 5.54 6.88
C MET A 94 11.02 5.99 6.07
N ILE A 95 11.11 7.27 5.72
CA ILE A 95 12.25 7.83 5.00
C ILE A 95 13.51 7.76 5.89
N SER A 96 13.39 8.20 7.14
CA SER A 96 14.50 8.14 8.10
C SER A 96 14.90 6.70 8.42
N ALA A 97 13.93 5.80 8.58
CA ALA A 97 14.18 4.37 8.78
C ALA A 97 14.95 3.75 7.60
N ALA A 98 14.53 4.03 6.36
CA ALA A 98 15.23 3.56 5.17
C ALA A 98 16.66 4.09 5.08
N LYS A 99 16.88 5.38 5.33
CA LYS A 99 18.21 6.01 5.31
C LYS A 99 19.18 5.42 6.35
N SER A 100 18.66 5.04 7.51
CA SER A 100 19.46 4.43 8.58
C SER A 100 19.63 2.90 8.43
N GLY A 101 18.95 2.27 7.47
CA GLY A 101 18.91 0.82 7.31
C GLY A 101 18.11 0.11 8.40
N ASP A 102 17.24 0.81 9.11
CA ASP A 102 16.32 0.20 10.09
C ASP A 102 15.10 -0.41 9.36
N TRP A 103 15.37 -1.58 8.78
CA TRP A 103 14.34 -2.30 8.01
C TRP A 103 13.18 -2.80 8.85
N THR A 104 13.40 -3.01 10.15
CA THR A 104 12.32 -3.38 11.07
C THR A 104 11.36 -2.22 11.29
N ALA A 105 11.88 -1.03 11.60
CA ALA A 105 11.06 0.17 11.69
C ALA A 105 10.36 0.47 10.36
N PHE A 106 11.09 0.42 9.23
CA PHE A 106 10.50 0.62 7.91
C PHE A 106 9.32 -0.34 7.66
N ALA A 107 9.51 -1.63 7.92
CA ALA A 107 8.48 -2.64 7.72
C ALA A 107 7.25 -2.42 8.63
N VAL A 108 7.46 -1.96 9.86
CA VAL A 108 6.38 -1.55 10.77
C VAL A 108 5.62 -0.36 10.21
N GLY A 109 6.31 0.66 9.73
CA GLY A 109 5.70 1.82 9.08
C GLY A 109 4.87 1.43 7.87
N TYR A 110 5.43 0.61 6.99
CA TYR A 110 4.83 0.25 5.70
C TYR A 110 3.70 -0.79 5.82
N ASN A 111 3.97 -1.90 6.51
CA ASN A 111 3.09 -3.08 6.58
C ASN A 111 2.31 -3.18 7.89
N GLY A 112 2.59 -2.31 8.87
CA GLY A 112 1.98 -2.36 10.19
C GLY A 112 2.72 -3.27 11.18
N THR A 113 2.26 -3.26 12.42
CA THR A 113 2.91 -3.96 13.55
C THR A 113 2.93 -5.48 13.43
N GLN A 114 2.14 -6.06 12.52
CA GLN A 114 2.11 -7.51 12.29
C GLN A 114 3.14 -7.97 11.22
N GLN A 115 4.01 -7.07 10.75
CA GLN A 115 4.99 -7.35 9.70
C GLN A 115 5.90 -8.55 10.01
N ALA A 116 6.21 -8.79 11.29
CA ALA A 116 7.05 -9.90 11.71
C ALA A 116 6.48 -11.28 11.35
N LYS A 117 5.15 -11.43 11.25
CA LYS A 117 4.52 -12.68 10.82
C LYS A 117 4.88 -13.10 9.40
N HIS A 118 5.31 -12.14 8.57
CA HIS A 118 5.67 -12.35 7.17
C HIS A 118 7.15 -12.09 6.91
N SER A 119 7.94 -11.76 7.96
CA SER A 119 9.37 -11.47 7.88
C SER A 119 9.69 -10.39 6.82
N TYR A 120 8.88 -9.32 6.76
CA TYR A 120 9.09 -8.26 5.76
C TYR A 120 10.42 -7.54 5.97
N ASP A 121 10.83 -7.29 7.20
CA ASP A 121 12.11 -6.70 7.57
C ASP A 121 13.30 -7.52 7.06
N ALA A 122 13.32 -8.83 7.30
CA ALA A 122 14.38 -9.71 6.83
C ALA A 122 14.42 -9.78 5.29
N LYS A 123 13.26 -9.80 4.62
CA LYS A 123 13.18 -9.78 3.16
C LYS A 123 13.71 -8.48 2.57
N LEU A 124 13.36 -7.34 3.17
CA LEU A 124 13.87 -6.03 2.75
C LEU A 124 15.39 -5.95 2.89
N GLN A 125 15.93 -6.34 4.05
CA GLN A 125 17.38 -6.38 4.29
C GLN A 125 18.11 -7.27 3.27
N ALA A 126 17.60 -8.48 3.04
CA ALA A 126 18.19 -9.42 2.09
C ALA A 126 18.18 -8.87 0.67
N THR A 127 17.06 -8.29 0.23
CA THR A 127 16.93 -7.69 -1.10
C THR A 127 17.84 -6.47 -1.25
N TYR A 128 17.92 -5.62 -0.23
CA TYR A 128 18.82 -4.47 -0.23
C TYR A 128 20.29 -4.88 -0.38
N ASN A 129 20.74 -5.86 0.40
CA ASN A 129 22.10 -6.39 0.30
C ASN A 129 22.39 -6.97 -1.09
N LEU A 130 21.44 -7.74 -1.65
CA LEU A 130 21.58 -8.32 -2.99
C LEU A 130 21.75 -7.22 -4.06
N ILE A 131 20.99 -6.14 -3.98
CA ILE A 131 21.05 -5.03 -4.94
C ILE A 131 22.39 -4.27 -4.80
N LEU A 132 22.89 -4.11 -3.57
CA LEU A 132 24.22 -3.52 -3.31
C LEU A 132 25.32 -4.37 -3.92
N ASP A 133 25.30 -5.68 -3.68
CA ASP A 133 26.31 -6.64 -4.19
C ASP A 133 26.33 -6.68 -5.72
N GLN A 134 25.21 -6.45 -6.36
CA GLN A 134 25.10 -6.37 -7.83
C GLN A 134 25.51 -5.00 -8.41
N GLY A 135 25.86 -4.04 -7.58
CA GLY A 135 26.24 -2.69 -8.04
C GLY A 135 25.12 -1.92 -8.73
N CYS A 136 23.88 -2.28 -8.44
CA CYS A 136 22.69 -1.65 -9.08
C CYS A 136 22.40 -0.24 -8.57
N PHE A 137 23.02 0.20 -7.49
CA PHE A 137 22.95 1.59 -7.06
C PHE A 137 24.15 2.36 -7.57
N PRO A 138 23.96 3.55 -8.17
CA PRO A 138 25.07 4.46 -8.34
C PRO A 138 25.65 4.75 -6.95
N SER A 139 26.97 4.78 -6.84
CA SER A 139 27.65 5.15 -5.60
C SER A 139 27.17 6.56 -5.19
N VAL A 140 26.20 6.60 -4.28
CA VAL A 140 25.78 7.87 -3.67
C VAL A 140 26.88 8.22 -2.67
N SER A 141 27.76 9.13 -3.06
CA SER A 141 28.66 9.77 -2.10
C SER A 141 27.76 10.54 -1.12
N VAL A 142 27.60 9.97 0.08
CA VAL A 142 26.97 10.69 1.18
C VAL A 142 27.98 11.77 1.58
N ALA A 143 27.69 13.01 1.19
CA ALA A 143 28.41 14.18 1.65
C ALA A 143 27.89 14.60 3.02
#